data_399d55f74cf93563da18cd37cc21dcca
#
_entry.id   399d55f74cf93563da18cd37cc21dcca
#
_cell.length_a   1.000
_cell.length_b   1.000
_cell.length_c   1.000
_cell.angle_alpha   90.00
_cell.angle_beta   90.00
_cell.angle_gamma   90.00
#
_symmetry.space_group_name_H-M   'P 1'
#
loop_
_entity.id
_entity.type
_entity.pdbx_description
1 polymer ?
#
loop_
_entity_poly.entity_id
_entity_poly.type
_entity_poly.pdbx_seq_one_letter_code
_entity_poly.pdbx_strand_id
1 'polypeptide(L)'
;TLTTVESFCMEGIMAMGEPTIAEFSRMMQISTPNAAYKIGSLVKKGYVEKIQSTTDRREYHLRPTQKYIDYYNISYSYLHTVVERARQRFTPAECAKLEQMLTIVSTELMPELDMLKKGEE
;
A
#
# COMPACT_ATOMS: atom_id res chain seq x y z
N THR A 1 -11.24 -0.67 14.09
CA THR A 1 -11.17 0.63 13.42
C THR A 1 -9.73 1.02 13.18
N LEU A 2 -9.41 1.47 11.98
CA LEU A 2 -8.06 1.90 11.62
C LEU A 2 -7.84 3.36 12.01
N THR A 3 -6.68 3.62 12.63
CA THR A 3 -6.23 5.00 12.82
C THR A 3 -5.68 5.52 11.49
N THR A 4 -5.46 6.85 11.41
CA THR A 4 -4.86 7.46 10.21
C THR A 4 -3.49 6.85 9.90
N VAL A 5 -2.65 6.68 10.93
CA VAL A 5 -1.31 6.08 10.75
C VAL A 5 -1.42 4.63 10.27
N GLU A 6 -2.33 3.86 10.86
CA GLU A 6 -2.56 2.48 10.44
C GLU A 6 -3.05 2.40 8.99
N SER A 7 -3.89 3.34 8.56
CA SER A 7 -4.34 3.42 7.17
C SER A 7 -3.17 3.64 6.22
N PHE A 8 -2.24 4.54 6.57
CA PHE A 8 -1.02 4.76 5.78
C PHE A 8 -0.16 3.51 5.73
N CYS A 9 -0.03 2.79 6.85
CA CYS A 9 0.72 1.53 6.87
C CYS A 9 0.11 0.51 5.92
N MET A 10 -1.21 0.38 5.92
CA MET A 10 -1.91 -0.56 5.05
C MET A 10 -1.77 -0.17 3.57
N GLU A 11 -1.86 1.12 3.25
CA GLU A 11 -1.63 1.59 1.89
C GLU A 11 -0.21 1.25 1.41
N GLY A 12 0.78 1.41 2.28
CA GLY A 12 2.16 1.02 1.97
C GLY A 12 2.30 -0.48 1.72
N ILE A 13 1.69 -1.30 2.55
CA ILE A 13 1.72 -2.76 2.41
C ILE A 13 1.06 -3.18 1.09
N MET A 14 -0.08 -2.58 0.75
CA MET A 14 -0.77 -2.87 -0.51
C MET A 14 0.09 -2.48 -1.72
N ALA A 15 0.72 -1.30 -1.66
CA ALA A 15 1.55 -0.81 -2.75
C ALA A 15 2.81 -1.66 -2.97
N MET A 16 3.40 -2.18 -1.88
CA MET A 16 4.62 -2.98 -1.96
C MET A 16 4.40 -4.44 -2.36
N GLY A 17 3.19 -4.98 -2.14
CA GLY A 17 2.88 -6.38 -2.44
C GLY A 17 3.63 -7.36 -1.54
N GLU A 18 3.02 -7.75 -0.44
CA GLU A 18 3.56 -8.71 0.53
C GLU A 18 5.01 -8.44 0.96
N PRO A 19 5.34 -7.22 1.46
CA PRO A 19 6.70 -6.89 1.87
C PRO A 19 7.08 -7.63 3.15
N THR A 20 8.40 -7.78 3.38
CA THR A 20 8.91 -8.17 4.69
C THR A 20 8.80 -6.98 5.65
N ILE A 21 8.95 -7.23 6.96
CA ILE A 21 8.95 -6.14 7.96
C ILE A 21 10.11 -5.19 7.69
N ALA A 22 11.28 -5.71 7.30
CA ALA A 22 12.45 -4.88 6.99
C ALA A 22 12.18 -3.97 5.79
N GLU A 23 11.58 -4.48 4.73
CA GLU A 23 11.22 -3.69 3.56
C GLU A 23 10.19 -2.62 3.91
N PHE A 24 9.17 -2.99 4.69
CA PHE A 24 8.15 -2.06 5.17
C PHE A 24 8.78 -0.94 6.02
N SER A 25 9.69 -1.31 6.94
CA SER A 25 10.39 -0.37 7.80
C SER A 25 11.17 0.66 6.98
N ARG A 26 11.91 0.21 5.97
CA ARG A 26 12.67 1.10 5.08
C ARG A 26 11.78 2.04 4.29
N MET A 27 10.70 1.50 3.72
CA MET A 27 9.78 2.30 2.91
C MET A 27 9.10 3.38 3.74
N MET A 28 8.69 3.05 4.95
CA MET A 28 8.03 3.98 5.86
C MET A 28 9.02 4.92 6.57
N GLN A 29 10.34 4.67 6.44
CA GLN A 29 11.40 5.44 7.09
C GLN A 29 11.24 5.48 8.61
N ILE A 30 10.95 4.31 9.20
CA ILE A 30 10.83 4.14 10.65
C ILE A 30 11.77 3.03 11.10
N SER A 31 12.05 2.95 12.40
CA SER A 31 12.89 1.90 12.96
C SER A 31 12.18 0.55 12.87
N THR A 32 12.97 -0.53 12.83
CA THR A 32 12.42 -1.89 12.82
C THR A 32 11.54 -2.19 14.04
N PRO A 33 11.94 -1.81 15.28
CA PRO A 33 11.04 -1.99 16.43
C PRO A 33 9.73 -1.21 16.30
N ASN A 34 9.78 0.00 15.77
CA ASN A 34 8.57 0.80 15.56
C ASN A 34 7.67 0.14 14.49
N ALA A 35 8.27 -0.35 13.42
CA ALA A 35 7.54 -1.09 12.39
C ALA A 35 6.88 -2.33 12.97
N ALA A 36 7.62 -3.11 13.75
CA ALA A 36 7.10 -4.32 14.38
C ALA A 36 5.92 -4.02 15.31
N TYR A 37 5.99 -2.91 16.06
CA TYR A 37 4.90 -2.49 16.93
C TYR A 37 3.64 -2.16 16.12
N LYS A 38 3.78 -1.38 15.06
CA LYS A 38 2.65 -1.00 14.20
C LYS A 38 2.03 -2.22 13.51
N ILE A 39 2.86 -3.13 13.02
CA ILE A 39 2.40 -4.37 12.39
C ILE A 39 1.69 -5.24 13.42
N GLY A 40 2.22 -5.34 14.64
CA GLY A 40 1.58 -6.10 15.71
C GLY A 40 0.16 -5.60 16.01
N SER A 41 -0.04 -4.28 16.01
CA SER A 41 -1.36 -3.69 16.18
C SER A 41 -2.30 -4.07 15.04
N LEU A 42 -1.83 -4.02 13.79
CA LEU A 42 -2.62 -4.39 12.62
C LEU A 42 -2.97 -5.87 12.60
N VAL A 43 -2.05 -6.73 13.02
CA VAL A 43 -2.30 -8.18 13.16
C VAL A 43 -3.38 -8.41 14.22
N LYS A 44 -3.28 -7.75 15.37
CA LYS A 44 -4.25 -7.87 16.45
C LYS A 44 -5.64 -7.43 16.00
N LYS A 45 -5.73 -6.40 15.19
CA LYS A 45 -7.01 -5.90 14.66
C LYS A 45 -7.55 -6.75 13.51
N GLY A 46 -6.76 -7.70 13.00
CA GLY A 46 -7.18 -8.61 11.95
C GLY A 46 -7.04 -8.07 10.52
N TYR A 47 -6.23 -7.04 10.32
CA TYR A 47 -6.04 -6.43 8.98
C TYR A 47 -4.83 -6.97 8.23
N VAL A 48 -3.85 -7.53 8.96
CA VAL A 48 -2.62 -8.08 8.39
C VAL A 48 -2.35 -9.45 8.99
N GLU A 49 -1.82 -10.36 8.20
CA GLU A 49 -1.28 -11.63 8.66
C GLU A 49 0.18 -11.74 8.25
N LYS A 50 0.95 -12.46 9.06
CA LYS A 50 2.36 -12.73 8.81
C LYS A 50 2.50 -14.10 8.17
N ILE A 51 3.10 -14.15 6.99
CA ILE A 51 3.34 -15.39 6.26
C ILE A 51 4.84 -15.69 6.28
N GLN A 52 5.22 -16.81 6.86
CA GLN A 52 6.62 -17.19 6.92
C GLN A 52 7.16 -17.43 5.50
N SER A 53 8.36 -16.90 5.23
CA SER A 53 9.02 -17.08 3.95
C SER A 53 9.40 -18.55 3.74
N THR A 54 9.25 -19.03 2.51
CA THR A 54 9.67 -20.39 2.15
C THR A 54 11.19 -20.51 1.93
N THR A 55 11.85 -19.38 1.69
CA THR A 55 13.30 -19.33 1.42
C THR A 55 14.13 -19.01 2.67
N ASP A 56 13.59 -18.23 3.61
CA ASP A 56 14.27 -17.90 4.86
C ASP A 56 13.25 -17.90 5.99
N ARG A 57 13.33 -18.88 6.89
CA ARG A 57 12.39 -19.05 8.00
C ARG A 57 12.42 -17.91 9.02
N ARG A 58 13.46 -17.06 8.97
CA ARG A 58 13.57 -15.91 9.85
C ARG A 58 12.79 -14.71 9.32
N GLU A 59 12.38 -14.75 8.05
CA GLU A 59 11.63 -13.67 7.42
C GLU A 59 10.15 -13.99 7.35
N TYR A 60 9.34 -12.94 7.56
CA TYR A 60 7.90 -13.01 7.41
C TYR A 60 7.46 -11.93 6.45
N HIS A 61 6.56 -12.28 5.54
CA HIS A 61 5.92 -11.34 4.63
C HIS A 61 4.59 -10.89 5.23
N LEU A 62 4.22 -9.65 4.94
CA LEU A 62 2.99 -9.04 5.42
C LEU A 62 1.94 -9.14 4.34
N ARG A 63 0.82 -9.77 4.66
CA ARG A 63 -0.29 -9.96 3.71
C ARG A 63 -1.55 -9.31 4.26
N PRO A 64 -2.23 -8.44 3.48
CA PRO A 64 -3.53 -7.94 3.89
C PRO A 64 -4.54 -9.09 4.01
N THR A 65 -5.37 -9.04 5.03
CA THR A 65 -6.42 -10.04 5.23
C THR A 65 -7.65 -9.70 4.39
N GLN A 66 -8.57 -10.65 4.26
CA GLN A 66 -9.83 -10.40 3.56
C GLN A 66 -10.62 -9.26 4.23
N LYS A 67 -10.53 -9.14 5.56
CA LYS A 67 -11.15 -8.04 6.28
C LYS A 67 -10.68 -6.68 5.77
N TYR A 68 -9.35 -6.52 5.54
CA TYR A 68 -8.83 -5.26 5.00
C TYR A 68 -9.21 -5.10 3.52
N ILE A 69 -9.15 -6.16 2.74
CA ILE A 69 -9.51 -6.10 1.31
C ILE A 69 -10.96 -5.65 1.15
N ASP A 70 -11.87 -6.14 1.97
CA ASP A 70 -13.28 -5.72 1.93
C ASP A 70 -13.41 -4.23 2.27
N TYR A 71 -12.70 -3.78 3.31
CA TYR A 71 -12.66 -2.36 3.68
C TYR A 71 -12.09 -1.50 2.53
N TYR A 72 -11.00 -1.96 1.94
CA TYR A 72 -10.33 -1.28 0.83
C TYR A 72 -11.26 -1.16 -0.38
N ASN A 73 -11.98 -2.22 -0.71
CA ASN A 73 -12.90 -2.22 -1.85
C ASN A 73 -14.06 -1.24 -1.66
N ILE A 74 -14.57 -1.09 -0.44
CA ILE A 74 -15.61 -0.10 -0.13
C ILE A 74 -15.07 1.31 -0.37
N SER A 75 -13.89 1.62 0.17
CA SER A 75 -13.24 2.92 -0.01
C SER A 75 -12.91 3.19 -1.48
N TYR A 76 -12.44 2.18 -2.19
CA TYR A 76 -12.06 2.27 -3.59
C TYR A 76 -13.28 2.49 -4.48
N SER A 77 -14.42 1.90 -4.13
CA SER A 77 -15.68 2.12 -4.84
C SER A 77 -16.09 3.59 -4.84
N TYR A 78 -15.93 4.25 -3.68
CA TYR A 78 -16.21 5.69 -3.60
C TYR A 78 -15.24 6.49 -4.48
N LEU A 79 -13.96 6.14 -4.48
CA LEU A 79 -12.95 6.80 -5.31
C LEU A 79 -13.29 6.65 -6.80
N HIS A 80 -13.74 5.47 -7.23
CA HIS A 80 -14.21 5.27 -8.60
C HIS A 80 -15.36 6.20 -8.95
N THR A 81 -16.30 6.39 -8.04
CA THR A 81 -17.41 7.32 -8.25
C THR A 81 -16.89 8.74 -8.45
N VAL A 82 -15.93 9.17 -7.62
CA VAL A 82 -15.32 10.51 -7.73
C VAL A 82 -14.60 10.67 -9.07
N VAL A 83 -13.85 9.64 -9.50
CA VAL A 83 -13.14 9.67 -10.78
C VAL A 83 -14.13 9.82 -11.95
N GLU A 84 -15.24 9.07 -11.92
CA GLU A 84 -16.26 9.18 -12.96
C GLU A 84 -16.89 10.57 -12.99
N ARG A 85 -17.14 11.17 -11.83
CA ARG A 85 -17.64 12.55 -11.75
C ARG A 85 -16.63 13.53 -12.32
N ALA A 86 -15.35 13.31 -12.08
CA ALA A 86 -14.28 14.14 -12.64
C ALA A 86 -14.24 14.03 -14.17
N ARG A 87 -14.38 12.81 -14.72
CA ARG A 87 -14.42 12.60 -16.16
C ARG A 87 -15.57 13.34 -16.84
N GLN A 88 -16.70 13.46 -16.14
CA GLN A 88 -17.87 14.18 -16.65
C GLN A 88 -17.71 15.70 -16.51
N ARG A 89 -16.99 16.16 -15.50
CA ARG A 89 -16.83 17.57 -15.18
C ARG A 89 -15.73 18.26 -15.99
N PHE A 90 -14.64 17.53 -16.27
CA PHE A 90 -13.47 18.07 -16.97
C PHE A 90 -13.50 17.71 -18.45
N THR A 91 -12.81 18.52 -19.27
CA THR A 91 -12.69 18.22 -20.70
C THR A 91 -11.79 16.99 -20.91
N PRO A 92 -11.92 16.29 -22.07
CA PRO A 92 -11.01 15.19 -22.38
C PRO A 92 -9.53 15.56 -22.32
N ALA A 93 -9.18 16.78 -22.74
CA ALA A 93 -7.80 17.25 -22.68
C ALA A 93 -7.31 17.41 -21.24
N GLU A 94 -8.17 17.95 -20.36
CA GLU A 94 -7.84 18.08 -18.94
C GLU A 94 -7.69 16.72 -18.28
N CYS A 95 -8.57 15.77 -18.58
CA CYS A 95 -8.48 14.39 -18.06
C CYS A 95 -7.18 13.72 -18.50
N ALA A 96 -6.83 13.87 -19.78
CA ALA A 96 -5.59 13.29 -20.32
C ALA A 96 -4.35 13.90 -19.63
N LYS A 97 -4.37 15.21 -19.37
CA LYS A 97 -3.27 15.90 -18.68
C LYS A 97 -3.11 15.41 -17.25
N LEU A 98 -4.22 15.27 -16.53
CA LEU A 98 -4.20 14.75 -15.17
C LEU A 98 -3.66 13.31 -15.14
N GLU A 99 -4.14 12.45 -16.02
CA GLU A 99 -3.68 11.07 -16.12
C GLU A 99 -2.17 11.01 -16.40
N GLN A 100 -1.67 11.86 -17.31
CA GLN A 100 -0.24 11.95 -17.61
C GLN A 100 0.56 12.34 -16.38
N MET A 101 0.11 13.36 -15.64
CA MET A 101 0.80 13.80 -14.43
C MET A 101 0.81 12.73 -13.36
N LEU A 102 -0.30 12.05 -13.14
CA LEU A 102 -0.38 10.96 -12.16
C LEU A 102 0.51 9.77 -12.56
N THR A 103 0.60 9.48 -13.86
CA THR A 103 1.49 8.44 -14.37
C THR A 103 2.95 8.79 -14.06
N ILE A 104 3.34 10.04 -14.27
CA ILE A 104 4.69 10.51 -13.93
C ILE A 104 4.96 10.34 -12.42
N VAL A 105 3.99 10.72 -11.59
CA VAL A 105 4.12 10.55 -10.14
C VAL A 105 4.39 9.07 -9.79
N SER A 106 3.59 8.15 -10.32
CA SER A 106 3.68 6.73 -9.96
C SER A 106 4.91 6.03 -10.57
N THR A 107 5.37 6.46 -11.75
CA THR A 107 6.47 5.77 -12.44
C THR A 107 7.84 6.40 -12.21
N GLU A 108 7.91 7.69 -11.92
CA GLU A 108 9.17 8.41 -11.83
C GLU A 108 9.44 9.01 -10.44
N LEU A 109 8.40 9.35 -9.71
CA LEU A 109 8.55 10.07 -8.43
C LEU A 109 8.36 9.17 -7.20
N MET A 110 8.24 7.86 -7.42
CA MET A 110 8.12 6.86 -6.36
C MET A 110 9.15 5.74 -6.60
N PRO A 111 10.46 6.08 -6.72
CA PRO A 111 11.51 5.09 -7.07
C PRO A 111 11.70 4.03 -5.98
N GLU A 112 11.33 4.34 -4.73
CA GLU A 112 11.44 3.40 -3.62
C GLU A 112 10.61 2.14 -3.86
N LEU A 113 9.44 2.27 -4.49
CA LEU A 113 8.57 1.14 -4.81
C LEU A 113 9.18 0.26 -5.91
N ASP A 114 9.82 0.87 -6.91
CA ASP A 114 10.48 0.13 -7.99
C ASP A 114 11.68 -0.65 -7.46
N MET A 115 12.44 -0.08 -6.53
CA MET A 115 13.59 -0.76 -5.91
C MET A 115 13.14 -2.02 -5.18
N LEU A 116 11.99 -1.98 -4.50
CA LEU A 116 11.46 -3.15 -3.80
C LEU A 116 11.05 -4.25 -4.78
N LYS A 117 10.41 -3.90 -5.89
CA LYS A 117 10.01 -4.86 -6.93
C LYS A 117 11.22 -5.53 -7.58
N LYS A 118 12.31 -4.79 -7.80
CA LYS A 118 13.54 -5.32 -8.39
C LYS A 118 14.27 -6.26 -7.45
N GLY A 119 14.12 -6.09 -6.14
CA GLY A 119 14.72 -6.96 -5.15
C GLY A 119 14.08 -8.35 -5.11
N GLU A 120 12.91 -8.53 -5.68
CA GLU A 120 12.19 -9.81 -5.73
C GLU A 120 12.55 -10.66 -6.95
N GLU A 121 13.20 -10.07 -7.95
CA GLU A 121 13.67 -10.76 -9.14
C GLU A 121 15.06 -11.37 -8.89
#